data_c5e2897fd3cf51213d9dfaac5f461fb5
#
_entry.id   c5e2897fd3cf51213d9dfaac5f461fb5
#
_cell.length_a   1.000
_cell.length_b   1.000
_cell.length_c   1.000
_cell.angle_alpha   90.00
_cell.angle_beta   90.00
_cell.angle_gamma   90.00
#
_symmetry.space_group_name_H-M   'P 1'
#
loop_
_entity.id
_entity.type
_entity.pdbx_description
1 polymer ?
#
loop_
_entity_poly.entity_id
_entity_poly.type
_entity_poly.pdbx_seq_one_letter_code
_entity_poly.pdbx_strand_id
1 'polypeptide(L)'
;MNKINTNLHAYNKHFVFVKDLFFSKNLPNSILFSGEKGIGKKTFLLHFLNFIQLNSQEQKNYLNSYTLESSEVISKIANNELSNIRIVKKLDKSQNISIDQIRDIINFCSYSALEERSKFICIFNVEHQHSHVRESGFFGFKMLNAK
;
A
#
# COMPACT_ATOMS: atom_id res chain seq x y z
N MET A 1 -2.93 -16.95 -6.39
CA MET A 1 -3.23 -15.60 -5.89
C MET A 1 -3.91 -15.72 -4.54
N ASN A 2 -3.32 -15.23 -3.45
CA ASN A 2 -4.01 -15.20 -2.17
C ASN A 2 -5.24 -14.30 -2.29
N LYS A 3 -6.42 -14.86 -1.96
CA LYS A 3 -7.71 -14.17 -2.00
C LYS A 3 -7.60 -12.91 -1.12
N ILE A 4 -7.70 -11.72 -1.72
CA ILE A 4 -7.73 -10.46 -0.97
C ILE A 4 -9.06 -10.41 -0.24
N ASN A 5 -9.02 -10.14 1.06
CA ASN A 5 -10.25 -9.97 1.81
C ASN A 5 -10.94 -8.67 1.34
N THR A 6 -12.14 -8.79 0.83
CA THR A 6 -12.92 -7.67 0.31
C THR A 6 -13.43 -6.75 1.42
N ASN A 7 -13.50 -7.21 2.66
CA ASN A 7 -13.96 -6.43 3.81
C ASN A 7 -12.81 -6.05 4.73
N LEU A 8 -12.75 -4.79 5.14
CA LEU A 8 -11.81 -4.32 6.13
C LEU A 8 -12.39 -4.54 7.54
N HIS A 9 -12.11 -5.72 8.12
CA HIS A 9 -12.56 -6.03 9.47
C HIS A 9 -11.63 -5.43 10.54
N ALA A 10 -12.20 -4.91 11.62
CA ALA A 10 -11.52 -4.44 12.84
C ALA A 10 -10.55 -3.24 12.71
N TYR A 11 -10.29 -2.70 11.50
CA TYR A 11 -9.32 -1.62 11.29
C TYR A 11 -9.95 -0.28 10.88
N ASN A 12 -11.25 -0.12 11.00
CA ASN A 12 -11.97 1.09 10.55
C ASN A 12 -11.44 2.36 11.21
N LYS A 13 -11.14 2.33 12.51
CA LYS A 13 -10.58 3.48 13.24
C LYS A 13 -9.19 3.88 12.70
N HIS A 14 -8.33 2.90 12.46
CA HIS A 14 -7.00 3.13 11.88
C HIS A 14 -7.10 3.65 10.44
N PHE A 15 -8.08 3.14 9.68
CA PHE A 15 -8.34 3.58 8.32
C PHE A 15 -8.77 5.06 8.29
N VAL A 16 -9.72 5.44 9.12
CA VAL A 16 -10.18 6.84 9.25
C VAL A 16 -9.00 7.74 9.63
N PHE A 17 -8.19 7.34 10.60
CA PHE A 17 -7.02 8.10 11.02
C PHE A 17 -6.02 8.34 9.87
N VAL A 18 -5.63 7.29 9.14
CA VAL A 18 -4.70 7.42 8.00
C VAL A 18 -5.31 8.23 6.85
N LYS A 19 -6.61 8.03 6.58
CA LYS A 19 -7.38 8.80 5.60
C LYS A 19 -7.36 10.30 5.95
N ASP A 20 -7.64 10.66 7.20
CA ASP A 20 -7.67 12.06 7.64
C ASP A 20 -6.29 12.72 7.55
N LEU A 21 -5.22 12.00 7.90
CA LEU A 21 -3.85 12.45 7.70
C LEU A 21 -3.55 12.71 6.21
N PHE A 22 -4.03 11.84 5.32
CA PHE A 22 -3.83 11.99 3.88
C PHE A 22 -4.52 13.24 3.33
N PHE A 23 -5.81 13.42 3.61
CA PHE A 23 -6.57 14.56 3.10
C PHE A 23 -6.18 15.90 3.73
N SER A 24 -5.71 15.89 4.98
CA SER A 24 -5.14 17.09 5.64
C SER A 24 -3.72 17.41 5.18
N LYS A 25 -3.13 16.62 4.26
CA LYS A 25 -1.73 16.74 3.80
C LYS A 25 -0.69 16.59 4.92
N ASN A 26 -1.07 15.94 6.01
CA ASN A 26 -0.22 15.67 7.18
C ASN A 26 0.28 14.21 7.21
N LEU A 27 0.06 13.44 6.14
CA LEU A 27 0.54 12.07 6.09
C LEU A 27 2.08 12.06 6.08
N PRO A 28 2.73 11.33 6.98
CA PRO A 28 4.19 11.23 6.99
C PRO A 28 4.74 10.67 5.67
N ASN A 29 5.92 11.12 5.26
CA ASN A 29 6.57 10.63 4.04
C ASN A 29 6.87 9.12 4.08
N SER A 30 6.98 8.53 5.26
CA SER A 30 7.17 7.09 5.43
C SER A 30 6.34 6.59 6.59
N ILE A 31 5.62 5.49 6.36
CA ILE A 31 4.81 4.82 7.38
C ILE A 31 5.22 3.35 7.42
N LEU A 32 5.44 2.83 8.62
CA LEU A 32 5.73 1.43 8.87
C LEU A 32 4.54 0.78 9.58
N PHE A 33 3.95 -0.23 8.97
CA PHE A 33 2.95 -1.10 9.60
C PHE A 33 3.63 -2.30 10.23
N SER A 34 3.58 -2.39 11.54
CA SER A 34 4.13 -3.51 12.32
C SER A 34 3.01 -4.33 12.96
N GLY A 35 3.24 -5.61 13.15
CA GLY A 35 2.29 -6.53 13.80
C GLY A 35 2.48 -7.97 13.34
N GLU A 36 1.75 -8.91 13.93
CA GLU A 36 1.84 -10.33 13.65
C GLU A 36 1.56 -10.68 12.18
N LYS A 37 2.15 -11.77 11.70
CA LYS A 37 1.88 -12.30 10.36
C LYS A 37 0.40 -12.68 10.25
N GLY A 38 -0.23 -12.31 9.15
CA GLY A 38 -1.64 -12.64 8.91
C GLY A 38 -2.67 -11.67 9.49
N ILE A 39 -2.30 -10.71 10.34
CA ILE A 39 -3.22 -9.76 10.99
C ILE A 39 -3.96 -8.80 10.01
N GLY A 40 -3.64 -8.84 8.72
CA GLY A 40 -4.34 -8.03 7.71
C GLY A 40 -3.65 -6.73 7.28
N LYS A 41 -2.37 -6.51 7.62
CA LYS A 41 -1.62 -5.30 7.21
C LYS A 41 -1.66 -5.04 5.70
N LYS A 42 -1.45 -6.10 4.90
CA LYS A 42 -1.52 -6.00 3.44
C LYS A 42 -2.93 -5.63 2.97
N THR A 43 -3.95 -6.25 3.55
CA THR A 43 -5.36 -5.95 3.26
C THR A 43 -5.64 -4.48 3.55
N PHE A 44 -5.25 -3.99 4.73
CA PHE A 44 -5.41 -2.59 5.12
C PHE A 44 -4.79 -1.64 4.09
N LEU A 45 -3.54 -1.88 3.70
CA LEU A 45 -2.85 -1.03 2.73
C LEU A 45 -3.54 -1.05 1.36
N LEU A 46 -3.98 -2.21 0.88
CA LEU A 46 -4.70 -2.31 -0.39
C LEU A 46 -6.05 -1.57 -0.35
N HIS A 47 -6.77 -1.64 0.76
CA HIS A 47 -7.98 -0.85 0.97
C HIS A 47 -7.68 0.66 0.91
N PHE A 48 -6.63 1.12 1.56
CA PHE A 48 -6.23 2.52 1.53
C PHE A 48 -5.81 2.97 0.13
N LEU A 49 -4.96 2.20 -0.54
CA LEU A 49 -4.52 2.50 -1.91
C LEU A 49 -5.67 2.50 -2.92
N ASN A 50 -6.63 1.57 -2.77
CA ASN A 50 -7.84 1.58 -3.57
C ASN A 50 -8.68 2.84 -3.30
N PHE A 51 -8.90 3.16 -2.02
CA PHE A 51 -9.72 4.29 -1.61
C PHE A 51 -9.26 5.63 -2.19
N ILE A 52 -7.95 5.88 -2.21
CA ILE A 52 -7.39 7.12 -2.78
C ILE A 52 -7.49 7.22 -4.31
N GLN A 53 -7.83 6.12 -5.00
CA GLN A 53 -8.11 6.12 -6.45
C GLN A 53 -9.59 6.38 -6.78
N LEU A 54 -10.47 6.24 -5.80
CA LEU A 54 -11.92 6.40 -5.96
C LEU A 54 -12.31 7.88 -6.11
N ASN A 55 -13.36 8.14 -6.85
CA ASN A 55 -13.98 9.46 -6.87
C ASN A 55 -14.78 9.75 -5.58
N SER A 56 -15.21 10.99 -5.38
CA SER A 56 -15.85 11.42 -4.13
C SER A 56 -17.12 10.65 -3.78
N GLN A 57 -17.91 10.20 -4.76
CA GLN A 57 -19.11 9.41 -4.50
C GLN A 57 -18.78 7.97 -4.10
N GLU A 58 -17.83 7.36 -4.80
CA GLU A 58 -17.33 6.02 -4.49
C GLU A 58 -16.66 5.99 -3.11
N GLN A 59 -15.92 7.03 -2.74
CA GLN A 59 -15.33 7.16 -1.41
C GLN A 59 -16.40 7.17 -0.31
N LYS A 60 -17.52 7.89 -0.50
CA LYS A 60 -18.64 7.88 0.44
C LYS A 60 -19.26 6.48 0.56
N ASN A 61 -19.49 5.80 -0.55
CA ASN A 61 -20.02 4.44 -0.56
C ASN A 61 -19.07 3.47 0.17
N TYR A 62 -17.78 3.58 -0.10
CA TYR A 62 -16.76 2.77 0.58
C TYR A 62 -16.77 2.97 2.10
N LEU A 63 -16.86 4.22 2.60
CA LEU A 63 -16.88 4.52 4.04
C LEU A 63 -18.11 3.97 4.77
N ASN A 64 -19.20 3.69 4.06
CA ASN A 64 -20.39 3.07 4.63
C ASN A 64 -20.23 1.55 4.83
N SER A 65 -19.48 0.88 3.96
CA SER A 65 -19.37 -0.58 3.94
C SER A 65 -17.97 -1.11 4.28
N TYR A 66 -16.93 -0.31 4.05
CA TYR A 66 -15.52 -0.72 4.07
C TYR A 66 -15.26 -1.96 3.21
N THR A 67 -15.96 -2.05 2.09
CA THR A 67 -15.89 -3.17 1.16
C THR A 67 -15.26 -2.73 -0.17
N LEU A 68 -14.37 -3.55 -0.71
CA LEU A 68 -13.79 -3.33 -2.04
C LEU A 68 -14.78 -3.84 -3.10
N GLU A 69 -15.37 -2.93 -3.84
CA GLU A 69 -16.34 -3.25 -4.91
C GLU A 69 -15.64 -3.61 -6.23
N SER A 70 -14.45 -3.07 -6.48
CA SER A 70 -13.74 -3.25 -7.74
C SER A 70 -12.51 -4.14 -7.61
N SER A 71 -12.55 -5.30 -8.25
CA SER A 71 -11.37 -6.16 -8.43
C SER A 71 -10.38 -5.58 -9.45
N GLU A 72 -10.83 -4.71 -10.37
CA GLU A 72 -10.01 -4.14 -11.44
C GLU A 72 -8.93 -3.20 -10.90
N VAL A 73 -9.29 -2.23 -10.06
CA VAL A 73 -8.32 -1.31 -9.45
C VAL A 73 -7.30 -2.07 -8.60
N ILE A 74 -7.75 -3.05 -7.85
CA ILE A 74 -6.85 -3.89 -7.04
C ILE A 74 -5.89 -4.69 -7.93
N SER A 75 -6.37 -5.22 -9.04
CA SER A 75 -5.52 -5.92 -10.01
C SER A 75 -4.48 -4.98 -10.62
N LYS A 76 -4.86 -3.77 -11.01
CA LYS A 76 -3.94 -2.73 -11.50
C LYS A 76 -2.88 -2.36 -10.45
N ILE A 77 -3.29 -2.21 -9.18
CA ILE A 77 -2.35 -1.97 -8.06
C ILE A 77 -1.37 -3.14 -7.94
N ALA A 78 -1.87 -4.37 -7.91
CA ALA A 78 -1.05 -5.57 -7.70
C ALA A 78 -0.05 -5.83 -8.84
N ASN A 79 -0.40 -5.44 -10.06
CA ASN A 79 0.41 -5.58 -11.26
C ASN A 79 1.32 -4.37 -11.55
N ASN A 80 1.32 -3.35 -10.70
CA ASN A 80 2.05 -2.09 -10.92
C ASN A 80 1.66 -1.34 -12.21
N GLU A 81 0.39 -1.42 -12.59
CA GLU A 81 -0.13 -0.78 -13.80
C GLU A 81 -0.52 0.70 -13.57
N LEU A 82 -0.59 1.15 -12.32
CA LEU A 82 -0.89 2.55 -11.99
C LEU A 82 0.36 3.42 -12.03
N SER A 83 0.22 4.62 -12.60
CA SER A 83 1.32 5.59 -12.72
C SER A 83 1.80 6.17 -11.39
N ASN A 84 0.98 6.10 -10.36
CA ASN A 84 1.25 6.70 -9.04
C ASN A 84 1.47 5.70 -7.90
N ILE A 85 1.40 4.39 -8.15
CA ILE A 85 1.60 3.34 -7.14
C ILE A 85 2.60 2.32 -7.64
N ARG A 86 3.59 1.97 -6.81
CA ARG A 86 4.53 0.85 -7.02
C ARG A 86 4.54 -0.07 -5.82
N ILE A 87 4.33 -1.35 -6.07
CA ILE A 87 4.46 -2.41 -5.08
C ILE A 87 5.77 -3.15 -5.32
N VAL A 88 6.58 -3.23 -4.28
CA VAL A 88 7.83 -3.98 -4.27
C VAL A 88 7.69 -5.14 -3.29
N LYS A 89 7.95 -6.33 -3.75
CA LYS A 89 7.92 -7.57 -2.95
C LYS A 89 9.12 -8.43 -3.28
N LYS A 90 9.60 -9.21 -2.34
CA LYS A 90 10.60 -10.24 -2.62
C LYS A 90 10.08 -11.20 -3.68
N LEU A 91 10.92 -11.59 -4.61
CA LEU A 91 10.60 -12.65 -5.57
C LEU A 91 10.65 -13.99 -4.83
N ASP A 92 9.76 -14.91 -5.17
CA ASP A 92 9.53 -16.17 -4.45
C ASP A 92 10.78 -17.05 -4.22
N LYS A 93 11.85 -16.83 -5.00
CA LYS A 93 13.12 -17.57 -4.92
C LYS A 93 14.26 -16.75 -4.32
N SER A 94 14.07 -15.48 -3.99
CA SER A 94 15.12 -14.59 -3.50
C SER A 94 14.82 -14.15 -2.06
N GLN A 95 15.86 -14.13 -1.23
CA GLN A 95 15.74 -13.61 0.14
C GLN A 95 15.72 -12.07 0.17
N ASN A 96 16.11 -11.42 -0.93
CA ASN A 96 16.31 -9.99 -1.01
C ASN A 96 15.53 -9.36 -2.18
N ILE A 97 15.27 -8.06 -2.06
CA ILE A 97 14.82 -7.21 -3.18
C ILE A 97 15.98 -7.09 -4.16
N SER A 98 15.73 -7.31 -5.46
CA SER A 98 16.78 -7.26 -6.48
C SER A 98 17.21 -5.83 -6.81
N ILE A 99 18.42 -5.69 -7.35
CA ILE A 99 18.95 -4.40 -7.81
C ILE A 99 18.06 -3.80 -8.92
N ASP A 100 17.50 -4.64 -9.78
CA ASP A 100 16.61 -4.18 -10.85
C ASP A 100 15.30 -3.62 -10.31
N GLN A 101 14.75 -4.20 -9.25
CA GLN A 101 13.59 -3.64 -8.55
C GLN A 101 13.90 -2.26 -7.92
N ILE A 102 15.13 -2.08 -7.40
CA ILE A 102 15.56 -0.77 -6.87
C ILE A 102 15.72 0.25 -7.99
N ARG A 103 16.29 -0.13 -9.14
CA ARG A 103 16.40 0.74 -10.31
C ARG A 103 15.03 1.17 -10.83
N ASP A 104 14.06 0.25 -10.87
CA ASP A 104 12.68 0.55 -11.25
C ASP A 104 12.02 1.57 -10.31
N ILE A 105 12.26 1.45 -8.99
CA ILE A 105 11.80 2.44 -8.00
C ILE A 105 12.44 3.81 -8.27
N ILE A 106 13.75 3.87 -8.53
CA ILE A 106 14.45 5.14 -8.80
C ILE A 106 13.87 5.80 -10.05
N ASN A 107 13.67 5.03 -11.12
CA ASN A 107 13.04 5.52 -12.34
C ASN A 107 11.62 6.02 -12.07
N PHE A 108 10.81 5.25 -11.33
CA PHE A 108 9.47 5.67 -10.94
C PHE A 108 9.46 6.98 -10.13
N CYS A 109 10.46 7.21 -9.26
CA CYS A 109 10.60 8.45 -8.52
C CYS A 109 10.95 9.64 -9.42
N SER A 110 11.76 9.41 -10.46
CA SER A 110 12.29 10.46 -11.34
C SER A 110 11.24 10.99 -12.33
N TYR A 111 10.24 10.19 -12.70
CA TYR A 111 9.16 10.67 -13.56
C TYR A 111 8.16 11.48 -12.76
N SER A 112 7.76 12.65 -13.28
CA SER A 112 6.62 13.39 -12.72
C SER A 112 5.35 12.53 -12.83
N ALA A 113 4.47 12.58 -11.83
CA ALA A 113 3.15 11.99 -11.97
C ALA A 113 2.43 12.75 -13.11
N LEU A 114 1.85 12.03 -14.07
CA LEU A 114 1.07 12.61 -15.17
C LEU A 114 -0.15 13.41 -14.70
N GLU A 115 -0.55 13.18 -13.48
CA GLU A 115 -1.59 13.89 -12.76
C GLU A 115 -0.97 14.36 -11.43
N GLU A 116 -1.46 15.44 -10.85
CA GLU A 116 -1.03 15.99 -9.53
C GLU A 116 -1.34 15.02 -8.35
N ARG A 117 -1.18 13.72 -8.58
CA ARG A 117 -1.43 12.68 -7.58
C ARG A 117 -0.18 12.34 -6.82
N SER A 118 -0.30 12.16 -5.52
CA SER A 118 0.79 11.65 -4.69
C SER A 118 1.22 10.27 -5.17
N LYS A 119 2.55 10.04 -5.21
CA LYS A 119 3.13 8.73 -5.52
C LYS A 119 3.33 7.90 -4.27
N PHE A 120 3.06 6.61 -4.38
CA PHE A 120 3.22 5.64 -3.29
C PHE A 120 4.15 4.51 -3.70
N ILE A 121 5.12 4.23 -2.84
CA ILE A 121 5.98 3.05 -2.94
C ILE A 121 5.66 2.16 -1.75
N CYS A 122 5.19 0.96 -2.01
CA CYS A 122 4.78 0.00 -1.00
C CYS A 122 5.74 -1.18 -1.00
N ILE A 123 6.46 -1.39 0.10
CA ILE A 123 7.42 -2.49 0.24
C ILE A 123 6.81 -3.54 1.16
N PHE A 124 6.63 -4.76 0.64
CA PHE A 124 6.08 -5.89 1.37
C PHE A 124 7.20 -6.84 1.84
N ASN A 125 6.99 -7.44 3.01
CA ASN A 125 7.88 -8.47 3.57
C ASN A 125 9.31 -7.98 3.83
N VAL A 126 9.43 -6.84 4.51
CA VAL A 126 10.72 -6.39 5.07
C VAL A 126 10.96 -7.17 6.36
N GLU A 127 11.19 -8.48 6.23
CA GLU A 127 11.52 -9.33 7.38
C GLU A 127 13.04 -9.44 7.47
N HIS A 128 13.62 -8.96 8.57
CA HIS A 128 14.96 -9.40 8.97
C HIS A 128 14.84 -10.78 9.61
N GLN A 129 15.48 -11.77 9.02
CA GLN A 129 15.72 -13.06 9.63
C GLN A 129 16.73 -12.89 10.77
N HIS A 130 16.28 -12.48 11.93
CA HIS A 130 16.99 -12.76 13.18
C HIS A 130 16.21 -13.83 13.94
N SER A 131 16.86 -14.93 14.11
CA SER A 131 16.41 -16.26 14.51
C SER A 131 15.86 -16.41 15.94
N HIS A 132 15.29 -15.42 16.57
CA HIS A 132 14.65 -15.56 17.90
C HIS A 132 13.52 -14.57 18.19
N VAL A 133 13.03 -13.80 17.23
CA VAL A 133 11.85 -12.94 17.44
C VAL A 133 10.67 -13.53 16.68
N ARG A 134 9.53 -13.71 17.37
CA ARG A 134 8.25 -14.10 16.77
C ARG A 134 8.08 -13.34 15.47
N GLU A 135 7.75 -14.03 14.38
CA GLU A 135 7.59 -13.53 13.01
C GLU A 135 6.66 -12.31 12.95
N SER A 136 7.20 -11.13 13.20
CA SER A 136 6.49 -9.88 12.99
C SER A 136 6.71 -9.45 11.55
N GLY A 137 5.68 -9.54 10.71
CA GLY A 137 5.75 -9.03 9.35
C GLY A 137 5.74 -7.50 9.35
N PHE A 138 6.74 -6.88 8.75
CA PHE A 138 6.80 -5.44 8.56
C PHE A 138 6.35 -5.05 7.15
N PHE A 139 5.54 -3.99 7.06
CA PHE A 139 5.20 -3.33 5.81
C PHE A 139 5.54 -1.86 5.91
N GLY A 140 6.26 -1.36 4.93
CA GLY A 140 6.50 0.07 4.81
C GLY A 140 5.87 0.60 3.52
N PHE A 141 5.35 1.82 3.56
CA PHE A 141 5.12 2.57 2.35
C PHE A 141 5.71 3.97 2.48
N LYS A 142 6.17 4.49 1.36
CA LYS A 142 6.69 5.84 1.24
C LYS A 142 5.77 6.63 0.34
N MET A 143 5.31 7.78 0.81
CA MET A 143 4.63 8.77 0.00
C MET A 143 5.66 9.74 -0.56
N LEU A 144 5.62 9.97 -1.86
CA LEU A 144 6.38 11.03 -2.52
C LEU A 144 5.36 12.09 -2.94
N ASN A 145 5.44 13.26 -2.31
CA ASN A 145 4.67 14.39 -2.79
C ASN A 145 5.29 14.85 -4.12
N ALA A 146 4.50 14.87 -5.19
CA ALA A 146 4.88 15.60 -6.39
C ALA A 146 4.98 17.10 -6.01
N LYS A 147 6.18 17.65 -6.11
CA LYS A 147 6.39 19.10 -6.12
C LYS A 147 6.26 19.59 -7.55
#